data_96fdf33ac5ab3e3a289c5ee9219cbe5a
#
_entry.id   96fdf33ac5ab3e3a289c5ee9219cbe5a
#
_cell.length_a   1.000
_cell.length_b   1.000
_cell.length_c   1.000
_cell.angle_alpha   90.00
_cell.angle_beta   90.00
_cell.angle_gamma   90.00
#
_symmetry.space_group_name_H-M   'P 1'
#
loop_
_entity.id
_entity.type
_entity.pdbx_description
1 polymer ?
#
loop_
_entity_poly.entity_id
_entity_poly.type
_entity_poly.pdbx_seq_one_letter_code
_entity_poly.pdbx_strand_id
1 'polypeptide(L)'
;ILIADEPTTGLDVLVQATILLLLKREHTRRNLSIILITHDLGVVRALATRVIVMYAGKIQEEGLADTVLSNPQHPYTKALINAVPHSRHSGQRLYQIKGQPPDLLKLPAGCSFSDRCQVAVSMCSASIPDLHLSPSGSKVRCHLFSSDITSPL
;
A
#
# COMPACT_ATOMS: atom_id res chain seq x y z
N ILE A 1 -22.65 -4.86 -2.90
CA ILE A 1 -21.18 -4.81 -2.84
C ILE A 1 -20.63 -5.78 -3.87
N LEU A 2 -19.66 -5.35 -4.67
CA LEU A 2 -18.90 -6.18 -5.58
C LEU A 2 -17.48 -6.35 -5.03
N ILE A 3 -16.99 -7.59 -4.96
CA ILE A 3 -15.60 -7.90 -4.65
C ILE A 3 -14.94 -8.34 -5.95
N ALA A 4 -13.89 -7.63 -6.37
CA ALA A 4 -13.12 -7.92 -7.56
C ALA A 4 -11.66 -8.20 -7.13
N ASP A 5 -11.28 -9.47 -7.23
CA ASP A 5 -9.94 -9.95 -6.86
C ASP A 5 -9.11 -10.13 -8.14
N GLU A 6 -8.07 -9.32 -8.29
CA GLU A 6 -7.16 -9.28 -9.44
C GLU A 6 -7.88 -9.26 -10.81
N PRO A 7 -8.92 -8.40 -11.02
CA PRO A 7 -9.82 -8.52 -12.18
C PRO A 7 -9.17 -8.20 -13.52
N THR A 8 -7.96 -7.66 -13.52
CA THR A 8 -7.22 -7.26 -14.73
C THR A 8 -5.91 -8.02 -14.92
N THR A 9 -5.58 -8.94 -14.02
CA THR A 9 -4.33 -9.71 -14.09
C THR A 9 -4.32 -10.64 -15.31
N GLY A 10 -3.22 -10.61 -16.07
CA GLY A 10 -3.04 -11.41 -17.28
C GLY A 10 -3.79 -10.91 -18.51
N LEU A 11 -4.43 -9.75 -18.43
CA LEU A 11 -5.12 -9.12 -19.57
C LEU A 11 -4.18 -8.12 -20.29
N ASP A 12 -4.39 -7.98 -21.61
CA ASP A 12 -3.76 -6.89 -22.34
C ASP A 12 -4.31 -5.52 -21.95
N VAL A 13 -3.57 -4.46 -22.27
CA VAL A 13 -3.86 -3.09 -21.83
C VAL A 13 -5.25 -2.60 -22.29
N LEU A 14 -5.72 -3.00 -23.47
CA LEU A 14 -7.02 -2.57 -23.99
C LEU A 14 -8.17 -3.26 -23.28
N VAL A 15 -8.04 -4.56 -23.04
CA VAL A 15 -9.03 -5.33 -22.30
C VAL A 15 -9.05 -4.88 -20.83
N GLN A 16 -7.89 -4.64 -20.19
CA GLN A 16 -7.80 -4.07 -18.87
C GLN A 16 -8.56 -2.73 -18.78
N ALA A 17 -8.28 -1.79 -19.69
CA ALA A 17 -8.98 -0.51 -19.72
C ALA A 17 -10.51 -0.67 -19.85
N THR A 18 -10.95 -1.62 -20.68
CA THR A 18 -12.38 -1.92 -20.87
C THR A 18 -13.05 -2.42 -19.59
N ILE A 19 -12.39 -3.34 -18.85
CA ILE A 19 -12.89 -3.86 -17.58
C ILE A 19 -12.97 -2.74 -16.53
N LEU A 20 -11.95 -1.88 -16.43
CA LEU A 20 -11.96 -0.76 -15.50
C LEU A 20 -13.08 0.25 -15.79
N LEU A 21 -13.32 0.55 -17.06
CA LEU A 21 -14.44 1.39 -17.49
C LEU A 21 -15.80 0.75 -17.15
N LEU A 22 -15.93 -0.56 -17.34
CA LEU A 22 -17.13 -1.30 -16.97
C LEU A 22 -17.39 -1.23 -15.47
N LEU A 23 -16.37 -1.48 -14.63
CA LEU A 23 -16.48 -1.39 -13.17
C LEU A 23 -16.91 0.02 -12.73
N LYS A 24 -16.29 1.05 -13.30
CA LYS A 24 -16.64 2.45 -13.01
C LYS A 24 -18.08 2.77 -13.42
N ARG A 25 -18.52 2.31 -14.60
CA ARG A 25 -19.89 2.48 -15.06
C ARG A 25 -20.92 1.78 -14.16
N GLU A 26 -20.65 0.53 -13.76
CA GLU A 26 -21.56 -0.23 -12.90
C GLU A 26 -21.60 0.35 -11.48
N HIS A 27 -20.48 0.83 -10.94
CA HIS A 27 -20.43 1.58 -9.69
C HIS A 27 -21.38 2.78 -9.74
N THR A 28 -21.28 3.63 -10.78
CA THR A 28 -22.11 4.85 -10.91
C THR A 28 -23.58 4.50 -11.18
N ARG A 29 -23.83 3.55 -12.10
CA ARG A 29 -25.20 3.22 -12.53
C ARG A 29 -26.04 2.56 -11.45
N ARG A 30 -25.41 1.72 -10.61
CA ARG A 30 -26.09 0.91 -9.59
C ARG A 30 -25.84 1.38 -8.18
N ASN A 31 -25.10 2.47 -7.99
CA ASN A 31 -24.59 2.92 -6.68
C ASN A 31 -23.92 1.76 -5.91
N LEU A 32 -23.09 1.00 -6.62
CA LEU A 32 -22.51 -0.24 -6.13
C LEU A 32 -21.18 0.04 -5.44
N SER A 33 -21.04 -0.33 -4.17
CA SER A 33 -19.73 -0.31 -3.51
C SER A 33 -18.84 -1.40 -4.09
N ILE A 34 -17.57 -1.07 -4.44
CA ILE A 34 -16.60 -2.01 -4.99
C ILE A 34 -15.42 -2.14 -4.05
N ILE A 35 -15.09 -3.38 -3.69
CA ILE A 35 -13.83 -3.75 -3.05
C ILE A 35 -12.95 -4.33 -4.15
N LEU A 36 -11.89 -3.60 -4.51
CA LEU A 36 -10.94 -3.99 -5.54
C LEU A 36 -9.64 -4.46 -4.89
N ILE A 37 -9.24 -5.70 -5.13
CA ILE A 37 -7.97 -6.28 -4.68
C ILE A 37 -7.06 -6.31 -5.90
N THR A 38 -5.89 -5.67 -5.81
CA THR A 38 -4.93 -5.61 -6.92
C THR A 38 -3.54 -5.21 -6.41
N HIS A 39 -2.51 -5.62 -7.14
CA HIS A 39 -1.13 -5.15 -6.96
C HIS A 39 -0.77 -4.00 -7.94
N ASP A 40 -1.68 -3.62 -8.83
CA ASP A 40 -1.44 -2.55 -9.82
C ASP A 40 -1.83 -1.18 -9.26
N LEU A 41 -0.84 -0.37 -8.90
CA LEU A 41 -1.04 1.00 -8.40
C LEU A 41 -1.66 1.94 -9.44
N GLY A 42 -1.53 1.65 -10.74
CA GLY A 42 -2.20 2.38 -11.81
C GLY A 42 -3.71 2.19 -11.75
N VAL A 43 -4.14 0.95 -11.53
CA VAL A 43 -5.56 0.61 -11.34
C VAL A 43 -6.13 1.27 -10.08
N VAL A 44 -5.38 1.21 -8.96
CA VAL A 44 -5.77 1.88 -7.71
C VAL A 44 -5.95 3.39 -7.94
N ARG A 45 -5.00 4.03 -8.60
CA ARG A 45 -5.05 5.48 -8.90
C ARG A 45 -6.24 5.86 -9.79
N ALA A 46 -6.65 4.98 -10.70
CA ALA A 46 -7.74 5.24 -11.65
C ALA A 46 -9.14 5.11 -11.04
N LEU A 47 -9.32 4.23 -10.04
CA LEU A 47 -10.64 3.84 -9.55
C LEU A 47 -10.88 4.06 -8.06
N ALA A 48 -9.85 3.97 -7.23
CA ALA A 48 -10.06 3.91 -5.79
C ALA A 48 -10.28 5.30 -5.18
N THR A 49 -11.30 5.43 -4.34
CA THR A 49 -11.49 6.59 -3.46
C THR A 49 -10.68 6.45 -2.18
N ARG A 50 -10.58 5.22 -1.67
CA ARG A 50 -9.79 4.85 -0.49
C ARG A 50 -8.89 3.68 -0.84
N VAL A 51 -7.75 3.61 -0.17
CA VAL A 51 -6.81 2.50 -0.32
C VAL A 51 -6.43 1.93 1.04
N ILE A 52 -6.25 0.62 1.07
CA ILE A 52 -5.71 -0.14 2.18
C ILE A 52 -4.47 -0.88 1.65
N VAL A 53 -3.30 -0.52 2.16
CA VAL A 53 -2.05 -1.19 1.83
C VAL A 53 -1.79 -2.29 2.85
N MET A 54 -1.66 -3.52 2.36
CA MET A 54 -1.44 -4.71 3.20
C MET A 54 -0.05 -5.30 2.98
N TYR A 55 0.55 -5.80 4.05
CA TYR A 55 1.78 -6.58 4.01
C TYR A 55 1.75 -7.68 5.06
N ALA A 56 2.07 -8.90 4.66
CA ALA A 56 2.08 -10.08 5.53
C ALA A 56 0.80 -10.21 6.39
N GLY A 57 -0.38 -10.08 5.75
CA GLY A 57 -1.69 -10.22 6.39
C GLY A 57 -2.12 -9.05 7.28
N LYS A 58 -1.34 -7.97 7.39
CA LYS A 58 -1.66 -6.81 8.24
C LYS A 58 -1.80 -5.53 7.41
N ILE A 59 -2.73 -4.66 7.83
CA ILE A 59 -2.86 -3.31 7.27
C ILE A 59 -1.65 -2.49 7.72
N GLN A 60 -0.92 -1.94 6.77
CA GLN A 60 0.25 -1.08 7.01
C GLN A 60 -0.11 0.40 6.91
N GLU A 61 -0.97 0.75 5.95
CA GLU A 61 -1.44 2.12 5.76
C GLU A 61 -2.84 2.11 5.13
N GLU A 62 -3.73 3.00 5.59
CA GLU A 62 -5.05 3.20 5.01
C GLU A 62 -5.44 4.67 4.97
N GLY A 63 -6.15 5.08 3.91
CA GLY A 63 -6.60 6.47 3.79
C GLY A 63 -7.26 6.77 2.45
N LEU A 64 -7.45 8.05 2.15
CA LEU A 64 -7.86 8.49 0.81
C LEU A 64 -6.77 8.11 -0.20
N ALA A 65 -7.17 7.63 -1.37
CA ALA A 65 -6.23 7.17 -2.39
C ALA A 65 -5.23 8.27 -2.77
N ASP A 66 -5.70 9.48 -3.02
CA ASP A 66 -4.84 10.62 -3.35
C ASP A 66 -3.81 10.90 -2.26
N THR A 67 -4.22 10.88 -0.98
CA THR A 67 -3.31 11.11 0.15
C THR A 67 -2.24 10.04 0.25
N VAL A 68 -2.64 8.77 0.26
CA VAL A 68 -1.71 7.65 0.43
C VAL A 68 -0.77 7.51 -0.76
N LEU A 69 -1.26 7.76 -1.99
CA LEU A 69 -0.44 7.60 -3.21
C LEU A 69 0.48 8.81 -3.48
N SER A 70 0.13 10.01 -3.02
CA SER A 70 0.96 11.21 -3.21
C SER A 70 1.89 11.50 -2.03
N ASN A 71 1.48 11.15 -0.81
CA ASN A 71 2.24 11.39 0.42
C ASN A 71 2.20 10.16 1.34
N PRO A 72 2.73 9.01 0.89
CA PRO A 72 2.76 7.77 1.66
C PRO A 72 3.54 7.97 2.96
N GLN A 73 3.02 7.43 4.05
CA GLN A 73 3.66 7.56 5.36
C GLN A 73 4.42 6.29 5.75
N HIS A 74 3.82 5.12 5.51
CA HIS A 74 4.48 3.87 5.87
C HIS A 74 5.69 3.58 4.95
N PRO A 75 6.86 3.16 5.49
CA PRO A 75 8.04 2.84 4.67
C PRO A 75 7.81 1.81 3.57
N TYR A 76 6.95 0.82 3.81
CA TYR A 76 6.56 -0.15 2.78
C TYR A 76 5.75 0.51 1.64
N THR A 77 4.77 1.36 1.96
CA THR A 77 3.99 2.10 0.95
C THR A 77 4.88 2.99 0.10
N LYS A 78 5.83 3.70 0.73
CA LYS A 78 6.86 4.50 0.01
C LYS A 78 7.65 3.63 -0.94
N ALA A 79 8.10 2.47 -0.48
CA ALA A 79 8.89 1.54 -1.26
C ALA A 79 8.10 0.96 -2.45
N LEU A 80 6.82 0.62 -2.26
CA LEU A 80 5.93 0.15 -3.34
C LEU A 80 5.75 1.21 -4.43
N ILE A 81 5.45 2.46 -4.03
CA ILE A 81 5.23 3.56 -4.98
C ILE A 81 6.50 3.87 -5.76
N ASN A 82 7.66 3.85 -5.09
CA ASN A 82 8.96 4.08 -5.73
C ASN A 82 9.39 2.94 -6.67
N ALA A 83 8.86 1.74 -6.50
CA ALA A 83 9.15 0.61 -7.37
C ALA A 83 8.37 0.67 -8.71
N VAL A 84 7.33 1.49 -8.80
CA VAL A 84 6.56 1.66 -10.04
C VAL A 84 7.38 2.49 -11.05
N PRO A 85 7.55 1.99 -12.29
CA PRO A 85 8.23 2.75 -13.33
C PRO A 85 7.50 4.06 -13.62
N HIS A 86 8.19 5.19 -13.47
CA HIS A 86 7.68 6.49 -13.91
C HIS A 86 8.34 6.85 -15.24
N SER A 87 7.57 7.30 -16.20
CA SER A 87 8.06 7.70 -17.54
C SER A 87 9.16 8.76 -17.53
N ARG A 88 9.29 9.51 -16.43
CA ARG A 88 10.34 10.53 -16.22
C ARG A 88 11.73 9.97 -15.86
N HIS A 89 11.85 8.68 -15.59
CA HIS A 89 13.09 8.04 -15.15
C HIS A 89 13.62 7.03 -16.18
N SER A 90 13.46 7.33 -17.49
CA SER A 90 14.09 6.53 -18.53
C SER A 90 15.61 6.55 -18.35
N GLY A 91 16.20 5.38 -18.06
CA GLY A 91 17.63 5.21 -17.84
C GLY A 91 18.09 5.07 -16.39
N GLN A 92 17.22 5.25 -15.39
CA GLN A 92 17.55 4.96 -13.99
C GLN A 92 17.18 3.55 -13.60
N ARG A 93 18.00 2.94 -12.74
CA ARG A 93 17.73 1.61 -12.19
C ARG A 93 16.46 1.67 -11.33
N LEU A 94 15.48 0.80 -11.62
CA LEU A 94 14.24 0.72 -10.83
C LEU A 94 14.56 0.43 -9.35
N TYR A 95 13.85 1.11 -8.48
CA TYR A 95 13.95 0.86 -7.04
C TYR A 95 13.43 -0.56 -6.74
N GLN A 96 14.22 -1.34 -6.02
CA GLN A 96 13.85 -2.68 -5.58
C GLN A 96 13.82 -2.74 -4.06
N ILE A 97 12.74 -3.27 -3.52
CA ILE A 97 12.64 -3.54 -2.09
C ILE A 97 13.55 -4.74 -1.78
N LYS A 98 14.66 -4.49 -1.08
CA LYS A 98 15.65 -5.51 -0.73
C LYS A 98 15.05 -6.60 0.19
N GLY A 99 15.65 -7.79 0.17
CA GLY A 99 15.26 -8.92 1.01
C GLY A 99 14.00 -9.63 0.51
N GLN A 100 13.64 -10.72 1.19
CA GLN A 100 12.47 -11.54 0.89
C GLN A 100 11.31 -11.20 1.82
N PRO A 101 10.04 -11.35 1.38
CA PRO A 101 8.90 -11.31 2.28
C PRO A 101 9.05 -12.34 3.40
N PRO A 102 8.52 -12.07 4.61
CA PRO A 102 8.57 -13.04 5.69
C PRO A 102 7.72 -14.27 5.36
N ASP A 103 8.11 -15.41 5.92
CA ASP A 103 7.28 -16.61 5.90
C ASP A 103 6.00 -16.34 6.71
N LEU A 104 4.85 -16.49 6.06
CA LEU A 104 3.55 -16.26 6.69
C LEU A 104 3.25 -17.25 7.83
N LEU A 105 3.90 -18.41 7.84
CA LEU A 105 3.79 -19.40 8.92
C LEU A 105 4.68 -19.06 10.12
N LYS A 106 5.67 -18.15 9.94
CA LYS A 106 6.65 -17.75 10.96
C LYS A 106 6.86 -16.25 10.94
N LEU A 107 5.79 -15.51 11.19
CA LEU A 107 5.89 -14.04 11.25
C LEU A 107 6.78 -13.59 12.40
N PRO A 108 7.55 -12.49 12.23
CA PRO A 108 8.35 -11.92 13.31
C PRO A 108 7.46 -11.42 14.46
N ALA A 109 8.01 -11.38 15.67
CA ALA A 109 7.32 -10.89 16.86
C ALA A 109 6.95 -9.40 16.76
N GLY A 110 7.72 -8.64 15.97
CA GLY A 110 7.53 -7.21 15.75
C GLY A 110 6.87 -6.86 14.43
N CYS A 111 7.26 -5.72 13.88
CA CYS A 111 6.80 -5.25 12.58
C CYS A 111 7.22 -6.21 11.48
N SER A 112 6.26 -6.75 10.71
CA SER A 112 6.54 -7.72 9.65
C SER A 112 7.43 -7.17 8.52
N PHE A 113 7.56 -5.85 8.40
CA PHE A 113 8.42 -5.18 7.41
C PHE A 113 9.80 -4.80 7.97
N SER A 114 10.09 -5.02 9.27
CA SER A 114 11.32 -4.56 9.96
C SER A 114 12.61 -4.92 9.21
N ASP A 115 12.75 -6.17 8.76
CA ASP A 115 13.97 -6.68 8.12
C ASP A 115 14.26 -6.06 6.75
N ARG A 116 13.24 -5.44 6.13
CA ARG A 116 13.29 -4.79 4.82
C ARG A 116 13.16 -3.27 4.93
N CYS A 117 12.95 -2.75 6.12
CA CYS A 117 12.72 -1.34 6.39
C CYS A 117 14.07 -0.59 6.54
N GLN A 118 14.28 0.43 5.71
CA GLN A 118 15.50 1.23 5.74
C GLN A 118 15.60 2.16 6.97
N VAL A 119 14.47 2.36 7.66
CA VAL A 119 14.35 3.25 8.83
C VAL A 119 13.89 2.46 10.06
N ALA A 120 14.20 1.14 10.10
CA ALA A 120 13.87 0.32 11.24
C ALA A 120 14.65 0.76 12.49
N VAL A 121 13.95 0.78 13.61
CA VAL A 121 14.52 1.00 14.96
C VAL A 121 14.39 -0.28 15.78
N SER A 122 15.09 -0.38 16.92
CA SER A 122 15.09 -1.58 17.77
C SER A 122 13.69 -2.06 18.16
N MET A 123 12.78 -1.14 18.41
CA MET A 123 11.38 -1.43 18.74
C MET A 123 10.64 -2.17 17.60
N CYS A 124 11.04 -1.96 16.34
CA CYS A 124 10.40 -2.63 15.21
C CYS A 124 10.57 -4.14 15.21
N SER A 125 11.64 -4.68 15.80
CA SER A 125 11.83 -6.13 15.95
C SER A 125 11.17 -6.69 17.22
N ALA A 126 10.91 -5.84 18.22
CA ALA A 126 10.40 -6.25 19.53
C ALA A 126 8.87 -6.30 19.60
N SER A 127 8.17 -5.39 18.94
CA SER A 127 6.70 -5.28 19.04
C SER A 127 6.05 -4.88 17.73
N ILE A 128 4.78 -5.28 17.58
CA ILE A 128 3.95 -4.88 16.45
C ILE A 128 3.38 -3.50 16.74
N PRO A 129 3.59 -2.48 15.85
CA PRO A 129 3.01 -1.16 16.07
C PRO A 129 1.49 -1.18 15.91
N ASP A 130 0.79 -0.32 16.61
CA ASP A 130 -0.63 -0.05 16.40
C ASP A 130 -0.85 0.85 15.18
N LEU A 131 -2.12 1.00 14.77
CA LEU A 131 -2.53 1.94 13.73
C LEU A 131 -2.67 3.33 14.37
N HIS A 132 -1.81 4.26 13.97
CA HIS A 132 -1.81 5.66 14.43
C HIS A 132 -2.27 6.57 13.30
N LEU A 133 -2.95 7.65 13.64
CA LEU A 133 -3.28 8.70 12.67
C LEU A 133 -2.01 9.51 12.37
N SER A 134 -1.66 9.57 11.09
CA SER A 134 -0.52 10.36 10.63
C SER A 134 -0.89 11.83 10.40
N PRO A 135 0.09 12.74 10.30
CA PRO A 135 -0.15 14.14 9.95
C PRO A 135 -0.84 14.33 8.59
N SER A 136 -0.70 13.38 7.67
CA SER A 136 -1.38 13.42 6.36
C SER A 136 -2.84 13.00 6.41
N GLY A 137 -3.35 12.52 7.55
CA GLY A 137 -4.70 12.01 7.72
C GLY A 137 -4.89 10.54 7.31
N SER A 138 -3.82 9.83 6.93
CA SER A 138 -3.85 8.37 6.77
C SER A 138 -3.63 7.69 8.12
N LYS A 139 -4.14 6.46 8.31
CA LYS A 139 -3.77 5.62 9.43
C LYS A 139 -2.59 4.74 9.04
N VAL A 140 -1.59 4.67 9.90
CA VAL A 140 -0.29 4.04 9.61
C VAL A 140 0.11 3.11 10.75
N ARG A 141 0.48 1.88 10.42
CA ARG A 141 1.00 0.89 11.36
C ARG A 141 2.52 0.96 11.41
N CYS A 142 3.05 1.97 12.10
CA CYS A 142 4.49 2.19 12.17
C CYS A 142 4.88 2.89 13.48
N HIS A 143 5.93 2.41 14.14
CA HIS A 143 6.45 3.00 15.38
C HIS A 143 6.89 4.46 15.21
N LEU A 144 7.28 4.89 14.01
CA LEU A 144 7.64 6.29 13.76
C LEU A 144 6.47 7.29 13.97
N PHE A 145 5.24 6.78 14.12
CA PHE A 145 4.03 7.57 14.35
C PHE A 145 3.40 7.30 15.72
N SER A 146 4.02 6.45 16.57
CA SER A 146 3.56 6.28 17.94
C SER A 146 3.96 7.50 18.77
N SER A 147 3.06 7.95 19.63
CA SER A 147 3.27 9.08 20.54
C SER A 147 4.45 8.88 21.50
N ASP A 148 4.90 7.63 21.67
CA ASP A 148 6.00 7.27 22.57
C ASP A 148 7.40 7.64 22.05
N ILE A 149 7.53 8.09 20.78
CA ILE A 149 8.82 8.46 20.16
C ILE A 149 9.05 9.99 20.17
N THR A 150 8.11 10.78 20.67
CA THR A 150 8.21 12.25 20.71
C THR A 150 9.02 12.79 21.91
N SER A 151 9.95 12.02 22.47
CA SER A 151 10.99 12.58 23.37
C SER A 151 12.31 12.62 22.61
N PRO A 152 12.78 13.80 22.17
CA PRO A 152 14.17 13.94 21.73
C PRO A 152 15.09 13.79 22.95
N LEU A 153 16.15 13.01 22.75
CA LEU A 153 17.34 13.04 23.63
C LEU A 153 18.03 14.39 23.53
#